data_b00579fa0635b38c44dc42373dce0d84
#
_entry.id   b00579fa0635b38c44dc42373dce0d84
#
_cell.length_a   1.000
_cell.length_b   1.000
_cell.length_c   1.000
_cell.angle_alpha   90.00
_cell.angle_beta   90.00
_cell.angle_gamma   90.00
#
_symmetry.space_group_name_H-M   'P 1'
#
loop_
_entity.id
_entity.type
_entity.pdbx_description
1 polymer ?
#
loop_
_entity_poly.entity_id
_entity_poly.type
_entity_poly.pdbx_seq_one_letter_code
_entity_poly.pdbx_strand_id
1 'polypeptide(L)'
;GTVQMMSSTLYRYATVNVDGLEKNLGSAEAARQAAGQFIEAFVASMPTGKINTFANQTLPELVYVTVRDTRPVSLVNAFETPVLEESPTSSPFASGTQAEPRPRRAVAAERLAQEARDVEDVYGFTPRASFVMGLGDLAAPFEGIAERTTLAELTERVQEELRNLAGEN
;
A
#
# COMPACT_ATOMS: atom_id res chain seq x y z
N GLY A 1 -34.53 -6.33 -9.34
CA GLY A 1 -33.88 -5.57 -8.27
C GLY A 1 -32.86 -4.59 -8.85
N THR A 2 -32.79 -3.42 -8.28
CA THR A 2 -31.81 -2.41 -8.67
C THR A 2 -30.47 -2.76 -8.02
N VAL A 3 -29.40 -2.92 -8.81
CA VAL A 3 -28.04 -3.09 -8.31
C VAL A 3 -27.35 -1.73 -8.37
N GLN A 4 -26.97 -1.22 -7.22
CA GLN A 4 -26.20 0.03 -7.14
C GLN A 4 -24.71 -0.28 -7.20
N MET A 5 -23.96 0.48 -8.01
CA MET A 5 -22.52 0.43 -8.08
C MET A 5 -21.94 1.42 -7.05
N MET A 6 -21.05 0.93 -6.20
CA MET A 6 -20.25 1.79 -5.32
C MET A 6 -18.96 2.16 -6.01
N SER A 7 -18.66 3.46 -6.07
CA SER A 7 -17.35 3.98 -6.44
C SER A 7 -16.70 4.55 -5.19
N SER A 8 -15.76 3.82 -4.60
CA SER A 8 -15.07 4.21 -3.37
C SER A 8 -13.58 3.86 -3.46
N THR A 9 -12.77 4.56 -2.67
CA THR A 9 -11.39 4.16 -2.43
C THR A 9 -11.39 2.93 -1.53
N LEU A 10 -10.73 1.86 -1.96
CA LEU A 10 -10.67 0.60 -1.25
C LEU A 10 -9.26 0.39 -0.69
N TYR A 11 -9.19 -0.11 0.54
CA TYR A 11 -7.96 -0.55 1.19
C TYR A 11 -7.91 -2.09 1.17
N ARG A 12 -6.78 -2.64 0.74
CA ARG A 12 -6.49 -4.08 0.81
C ARG A 12 -5.24 -4.28 1.63
N TYR A 13 -5.25 -5.31 2.47
CA TYR A 13 -4.13 -5.65 3.32
C TYR A 13 -3.87 -7.16 3.30
N ALA A 14 -2.61 -7.55 3.29
CA ALA A 14 -2.18 -8.93 3.46
C ALA A 14 -0.83 -8.99 4.17
N THR A 15 -0.56 -10.12 4.82
CA THR A 15 0.74 -10.44 5.41
C THR A 15 1.21 -11.80 4.94
N VAL A 16 2.53 -11.95 4.80
CA VAL A 16 3.19 -13.21 4.53
C VAL A 16 4.13 -13.52 5.68
N ASN A 17 3.92 -14.63 6.36
CA ASN A 17 4.86 -15.15 7.35
C ASN A 17 5.91 -15.98 6.63
N VAL A 18 7.08 -15.37 6.37
CA VAL A 18 8.15 -15.97 5.59
C VAL A 18 8.78 -17.16 6.32
N ASP A 19 8.95 -17.08 7.65
CA ASP A 19 9.48 -18.20 8.46
C ASP A 19 8.54 -19.41 8.44
N GLY A 20 7.22 -19.13 8.52
CA GLY A 20 6.21 -20.18 8.40
C GLY A 20 6.20 -20.80 7.00
N LEU A 21 6.41 -20.00 5.98
CA LEU A 21 6.48 -20.45 4.59
C LEU A 21 7.73 -21.31 4.36
N GLU A 22 8.87 -20.90 4.91
CA GLU A 22 10.12 -21.67 4.85
C GLU A 22 9.97 -23.06 5.52
N LYS A 23 9.39 -23.11 6.71
CA LYS A 23 9.10 -24.39 7.40
C LYS A 23 8.20 -25.30 6.56
N ASN A 24 7.21 -24.75 5.87
CA ASN A 24 6.29 -25.53 5.05
C ASN A 24 6.94 -26.02 3.74
N LEU A 25 7.79 -25.21 3.13
CA LEU A 25 8.45 -25.53 1.86
C LEU A 25 9.80 -26.27 2.05
N GLY A 26 10.36 -26.24 3.25
CA GLY A 26 11.65 -26.84 3.55
C GLY A 26 12.85 -26.14 2.88
N SER A 27 12.67 -24.90 2.40
CA SER A 27 13.68 -24.14 1.70
C SER A 27 13.48 -22.64 1.86
N ALA A 28 14.46 -21.94 2.40
CA ALA A 28 14.48 -20.49 2.50
C ALA A 28 14.41 -19.80 1.13
N GLU A 29 15.09 -20.33 0.12
CA GLU A 29 15.04 -19.77 -1.22
C GLU A 29 13.65 -19.91 -1.84
N ALA A 30 13.00 -21.07 -1.71
CA ALA A 30 11.64 -21.29 -2.17
C ALA A 30 10.64 -20.35 -1.45
N ALA A 31 10.83 -20.10 -0.15
CA ALA A 31 10.00 -19.19 0.62
C ALA A 31 10.12 -17.73 0.13
N ARG A 32 11.35 -17.27 -0.15
CA ARG A 32 11.60 -15.93 -0.71
C ARG A 32 10.99 -15.76 -2.10
N GLN A 33 11.16 -16.75 -2.97
CA GLN A 33 10.54 -16.74 -4.30
C GLN A 33 9.02 -16.72 -4.22
N ALA A 34 8.43 -17.54 -3.37
CA ALA A 34 6.99 -17.59 -3.15
C ALA A 34 6.45 -16.28 -2.57
N ALA A 35 7.17 -15.63 -1.66
CA ALA A 35 6.81 -14.31 -1.13
C ALA A 35 6.79 -13.24 -2.23
N GLY A 36 7.80 -13.21 -3.11
CA GLY A 36 7.83 -12.32 -4.25
C GLY A 36 6.68 -12.54 -5.23
N GLN A 37 6.42 -13.80 -5.59
CA GLN A 37 5.30 -14.18 -6.46
C GLN A 37 3.93 -13.82 -5.83
N PHE A 38 3.81 -13.97 -4.51
CA PHE A 38 2.60 -13.55 -3.80
C PHE A 38 2.37 -12.04 -3.93
N ILE A 39 3.39 -11.21 -3.76
CA ILE A 39 3.28 -9.76 -3.90
C ILE A 39 2.80 -9.40 -5.31
N GLU A 40 3.43 -9.96 -6.34
CA GLU A 40 3.04 -9.71 -7.73
C GLU A 40 1.58 -10.12 -7.98
N ALA A 41 1.20 -11.33 -7.56
CA ALA A 41 -0.17 -11.82 -7.70
C ALA A 41 -1.17 -10.97 -6.91
N PHE A 42 -0.83 -10.55 -5.68
CA PHE A 42 -1.69 -9.72 -4.86
C PHE A 42 -1.92 -8.33 -5.46
N VAL A 43 -0.90 -7.73 -6.08
CA VAL A 43 -1.01 -6.44 -6.77
C VAL A 43 -1.82 -6.57 -8.06
N ALA A 44 -1.52 -7.59 -8.88
CA ALA A 44 -2.13 -7.76 -10.20
C ALA A 44 -3.56 -8.30 -10.15
N SER A 45 -3.92 -9.10 -9.13
CA SER A 45 -5.24 -9.72 -9.04
C SER A 45 -6.22 -8.83 -8.29
N MET A 46 -7.26 -8.39 -8.98
CA MET A 46 -8.38 -7.64 -8.41
C MET A 46 -9.62 -8.54 -8.31
N PRO A 47 -10.54 -8.26 -7.35
CA PRO A 47 -11.81 -8.98 -7.29
C PRO A 47 -12.56 -8.90 -8.62
N THR A 48 -13.02 -10.05 -9.12
CA THR A 48 -13.69 -10.17 -10.42
C THR A 48 -15.21 -10.12 -10.33
N GLY A 49 -15.77 -9.88 -9.14
CA GLY A 49 -17.21 -9.77 -8.95
C GLY A 49 -17.82 -8.71 -9.86
N LYS A 50 -18.85 -9.10 -10.62
CA LYS A 50 -19.54 -8.22 -11.57
C LYS A 50 -18.68 -7.69 -12.74
N ILE A 51 -17.55 -8.29 -13.04
CA ILE A 51 -16.63 -7.84 -14.09
C ILE A 51 -17.31 -7.79 -15.48
N ASN A 52 -18.20 -8.74 -15.77
CA ASN A 52 -18.91 -8.78 -17.05
C ASN A 52 -19.95 -7.66 -17.20
N THR A 53 -20.38 -7.07 -16.09
CA THR A 53 -21.39 -5.99 -16.09
C THR A 53 -20.76 -4.61 -16.07
N PHE A 54 -19.68 -4.45 -15.29
CA PHE A 54 -19.09 -3.13 -15.02
C PHE A 54 -17.67 -2.96 -15.56
N ALA A 55 -17.04 -4.02 -16.07
CA ALA A 55 -15.67 -4.02 -16.60
C ALA A 55 -14.65 -3.38 -15.62
N ASN A 56 -14.82 -3.66 -14.31
CA ASN A 56 -14.01 -3.12 -13.22
C ASN A 56 -12.61 -3.76 -13.19
N GLN A 57 -11.75 -3.40 -14.16
CA GLN A 57 -10.39 -3.93 -14.33
C GLN A 57 -9.33 -2.88 -13.96
N THR A 58 -9.57 -2.15 -12.88
CA THR A 58 -8.59 -1.17 -12.39
C THR A 58 -7.46 -1.85 -11.66
N LEU A 59 -6.26 -1.28 -11.74
CA LEU A 59 -5.11 -1.66 -10.93
C LEU A 59 -5.06 -0.82 -9.65
N PRO A 60 -4.34 -1.28 -8.60
CA PRO A 60 -4.09 -0.46 -7.43
C PRO A 60 -3.38 0.83 -7.79
N GLU A 61 -3.87 1.95 -7.27
CA GLU A 61 -3.28 3.26 -7.54
C GLU A 61 -2.07 3.55 -6.62
N LEU A 62 -2.03 2.90 -5.45
CA LEU A 62 -0.94 2.98 -4.48
C LEU A 62 -0.71 1.60 -3.86
N VAL A 63 0.56 1.19 -3.78
CA VAL A 63 1.00 -0.03 -3.09
C VAL A 63 2.11 0.35 -2.13
N TYR A 64 1.98 -0.05 -0.88
CA TYR A 64 2.99 0.11 0.16
C TYR A 64 3.35 -1.26 0.72
N VAL A 65 4.61 -1.62 0.67
CA VAL A 65 5.13 -2.92 1.13
C VAL A 65 6.19 -2.70 2.19
N THR A 66 6.11 -3.42 3.29
CA THR A 66 7.12 -3.39 4.35
C THR A 66 7.67 -4.79 4.61
N VAL A 67 8.97 -4.89 4.77
CA VAL A 67 9.67 -6.08 5.28
C VAL A 67 9.97 -5.83 6.76
N ARG A 68 9.54 -6.74 7.63
CA ARG A 68 9.66 -6.59 9.09
C ARG A 68 10.24 -7.85 9.71
N ASP A 69 11.10 -7.68 10.68
CA ASP A 69 11.63 -8.71 11.58
C ASP A 69 10.82 -8.79 12.90
N THR A 70 9.85 -7.92 13.05
CA THR A 70 8.95 -7.85 14.20
C THR A 70 7.57 -8.41 13.85
N ARG A 71 6.52 -7.78 14.31
CA ARG A 71 5.13 -8.17 14.01
C ARG A 71 4.59 -7.47 12.75
N PRO A 72 3.62 -8.07 12.06
CA PRO A 72 2.88 -7.35 11.03
C PRO A 72 2.07 -6.18 11.64
N VAL A 73 1.94 -5.12 10.89
CA VAL A 73 1.17 -3.92 11.25
C VAL A 73 0.18 -3.61 10.14
N SER A 74 -1.11 -3.56 10.49
CA SER A 74 -2.17 -3.09 9.59
C SER A 74 -2.38 -1.59 9.81
N LEU A 75 -2.43 -0.85 8.72
CA LEU A 75 -2.67 0.60 8.73
C LEU A 75 -4.15 0.94 8.43
N VAL A 76 -5.06 0.00 8.67
CA VAL A 76 -6.49 0.17 8.37
C VAL A 76 -7.12 1.34 9.14
N ASN A 77 -6.55 1.70 10.30
CA ASN A 77 -7.04 2.80 11.12
C ASN A 77 -6.90 4.17 10.44
N ALA A 78 -6.01 4.32 9.46
CA ALA A 78 -5.95 5.49 8.60
C ALA A 78 -7.30 5.81 7.93
N PHE A 79 -8.18 4.80 7.82
CA PHE A 79 -9.48 4.86 7.14
C PHE A 79 -10.67 4.63 8.08
N GLU A 80 -10.50 4.80 9.39
CA GLU A 80 -11.59 4.72 10.36
C GLU A 80 -12.70 5.73 10.03
N THR A 81 -12.32 6.91 9.56
CA THR A 81 -13.26 7.89 9.03
C THR A 81 -13.24 7.91 7.50
N PRO A 82 -14.40 8.09 6.83
CA PRO A 82 -14.44 8.18 5.38
C PRO A 82 -13.50 9.24 4.81
N VAL A 83 -12.83 8.91 3.71
CA VAL A 83 -12.02 9.87 2.96
C VAL A 83 -12.95 10.67 2.05
N LEU A 84 -13.00 11.97 2.28
CA LEU A 84 -13.76 12.90 1.47
C LEU A 84 -12.84 13.68 0.54
N GLU A 85 -13.41 14.22 -0.54
CA GLU A 85 -12.71 15.21 -1.35
C GLU A 85 -12.54 16.49 -0.51
N GLU A 86 -11.32 17.00 -0.44
CA GLU A 86 -11.09 18.29 0.19
C GLU A 86 -11.36 19.40 -0.82
N SER A 87 -12.48 20.09 -0.62
CA SER A 87 -12.73 21.34 -1.32
C SER A 87 -11.81 22.42 -0.74
N PRO A 88 -11.20 23.26 -1.60
CA PRO A 88 -10.47 24.41 -1.09
C PRO A 88 -11.43 25.24 -0.23
N THR A 89 -10.97 25.59 0.96
CA THR A 89 -11.70 26.48 1.85
C THR A 89 -11.86 27.81 1.12
N SER A 90 -13.06 28.06 0.60
CA SER A 90 -13.40 29.36 0.00
C SER A 90 -13.42 30.40 1.10
N SER A 91 -12.30 31.05 1.33
CA SER A 91 -12.31 32.30 2.06
C SER A 91 -13.12 33.30 1.19
N PRO A 92 -14.19 33.92 1.71
CA PRO A 92 -14.96 34.89 0.94
C PRO A 92 -14.16 36.12 0.51
N PHE A 93 -12.90 36.22 0.94
CA PHE A 93 -11.98 37.31 0.62
C PHE A 93 -10.78 36.89 -0.27
N ALA A 94 -10.70 35.64 -0.71
CA ALA A 94 -9.64 35.19 -1.60
C ALA A 94 -9.97 35.55 -3.06
N SER A 95 -9.49 36.68 -3.51
CA SER A 95 -9.38 37.01 -4.95
C SER A 95 -8.24 36.20 -5.53
N GLY A 96 -8.47 34.98 -5.97
CA GLY A 96 -7.46 34.15 -6.59
C GLY A 96 -8.08 32.89 -7.16
N THR A 97 -7.43 32.31 -8.14
CA THR A 97 -7.77 31.05 -8.81
C THR A 97 -8.23 30.01 -7.77
N GLN A 98 -9.45 29.56 -7.86
CA GLN A 98 -9.95 28.49 -6.99
C GLN A 98 -9.06 27.27 -7.20
N ALA A 99 -8.36 26.84 -6.17
CA ALA A 99 -7.60 25.61 -6.22
C ALA A 99 -8.58 24.45 -6.49
N GLU A 100 -8.21 23.52 -7.36
CA GLU A 100 -9.05 22.36 -7.63
C GLU A 100 -9.22 21.50 -6.37
N PRO A 101 -10.38 20.87 -6.20
CA PRO A 101 -10.60 19.93 -5.09
C PRO A 101 -9.56 18.82 -5.13
N ARG A 102 -8.98 18.50 -3.98
CA ARG A 102 -8.01 17.40 -3.89
C ARG A 102 -8.75 16.06 -4.01
N PRO A 103 -8.35 15.18 -4.94
CA PRO A 103 -9.03 13.91 -5.14
C PRO A 103 -8.88 13.00 -3.90
N ARG A 104 -9.92 12.24 -3.59
CA ARG A 104 -9.95 11.30 -2.45
C ARG A 104 -8.72 10.41 -2.36
N ARG A 105 -8.22 9.93 -3.49
CA ARG A 105 -7.02 9.08 -3.54
C ARG A 105 -5.76 9.77 -3.01
N ALA A 106 -5.60 11.07 -3.23
CA ALA A 106 -4.47 11.84 -2.71
C ALA A 106 -4.57 11.99 -1.19
N VAL A 107 -5.76 12.32 -0.69
CA VAL A 107 -6.03 12.39 0.76
C VAL A 107 -5.84 11.03 1.42
N ALA A 108 -6.26 9.94 0.77
CA ALA A 108 -6.06 8.58 1.26
C ALA A 108 -4.57 8.21 1.35
N ALA A 109 -3.77 8.59 0.34
CA ALA A 109 -2.33 8.35 0.34
C ALA A 109 -1.62 9.07 1.50
N GLU A 110 -1.98 10.33 1.76
CA GLU A 110 -1.44 11.09 2.88
C GLU A 110 -1.82 10.51 4.23
N ARG A 111 -3.09 10.14 4.43
CA ARG A 111 -3.53 9.48 5.67
C ARG A 111 -2.78 8.17 5.92
N LEU A 112 -2.59 7.37 4.88
CA LEU A 112 -1.86 6.11 4.99
C LEU A 112 -0.39 6.34 5.37
N ALA A 113 0.27 7.31 4.73
CA ALA A 113 1.65 7.66 5.05
C ALA A 113 1.80 8.24 6.46
N GLN A 114 0.83 9.05 6.90
CA GLN A 114 0.83 9.61 8.26
C GLN A 114 0.65 8.51 9.30
N GLU A 115 -0.31 7.60 9.12
CA GLU A 115 -0.51 6.45 10.01
C GLU A 115 0.73 5.58 10.11
N ALA A 116 1.45 5.38 8.99
CA ALA A 116 2.70 4.62 9.00
C ALA A 116 3.77 5.31 9.88
N ARG A 117 3.96 6.64 9.74
CA ARG A 117 4.88 7.41 10.59
C ARG A 117 4.49 7.34 12.05
N ASP A 118 3.23 7.60 12.37
CA ASP A 118 2.74 7.63 13.74
C ASP A 118 2.94 6.28 14.45
N VAL A 119 2.72 5.16 13.74
CA VAL A 119 2.99 3.82 14.28
C VAL A 119 4.49 3.60 14.53
N GLU A 120 5.34 4.03 13.61
CA GLU A 120 6.79 3.89 13.76
C GLU A 120 7.31 4.76 14.89
N ASP A 121 6.86 6.00 14.98
CA ASP A 121 7.30 6.96 16.01
C ASP A 121 6.83 6.56 17.42
N VAL A 122 5.57 6.11 17.56
CA VAL A 122 4.98 5.81 18.87
C VAL A 122 5.40 4.45 19.39
N TYR A 123 5.44 3.43 18.53
CA TYR A 123 5.71 2.05 18.94
C TYR A 123 7.14 1.58 18.69
N GLY A 124 7.92 2.33 17.90
CA GLY A 124 9.27 1.93 17.51
C GLY A 124 9.33 0.71 16.58
N PHE A 125 8.21 0.32 15.96
CA PHE A 125 8.15 -0.81 15.04
C PHE A 125 8.55 -0.41 13.62
N THR A 126 9.75 0.12 13.48
CA THR A 126 10.31 0.48 12.18
C THR A 126 10.54 -0.76 11.32
N PRO A 127 10.08 -0.79 10.06
CA PRO A 127 10.39 -1.87 9.14
C PRO A 127 11.88 -1.91 8.78
N ARG A 128 12.37 -3.08 8.42
CA ARG A 128 13.73 -3.25 7.88
C ARG A 128 13.88 -2.60 6.51
N ALA A 129 12.84 -2.75 5.70
CA ALA A 129 12.73 -2.04 4.42
C ALA A 129 11.27 -1.69 4.13
N SER A 130 11.08 -0.59 3.43
CA SER A 130 9.76 -0.12 2.99
C SER A 130 9.83 0.34 1.55
N PHE A 131 8.88 -0.10 0.75
CA PHE A 131 8.78 0.21 -0.66
C PHE A 131 7.42 0.78 -0.99
N VAL A 132 7.38 1.76 -1.89
CA VAL A 132 6.13 2.36 -2.34
C VAL A 132 6.11 2.51 -3.86
N MET A 133 5.02 2.15 -4.47
CA MET A 133 4.69 2.48 -5.85
C MET A 133 3.34 3.17 -5.92
N GLY A 134 3.21 4.17 -6.76
CA GLY A 134 1.99 4.95 -6.87
C GLY A 134 1.85 5.62 -8.23
N LEU A 135 0.62 5.72 -8.71
CA LEU A 135 0.30 6.43 -9.93
C LEU A 135 0.43 7.95 -9.71
N GLY A 136 1.07 8.64 -10.64
CA GLY A 136 1.31 10.09 -10.49
C GLY A 136 2.09 10.40 -9.21
N ASP A 137 1.55 11.32 -8.40
CA ASP A 137 2.19 11.79 -7.17
C ASP A 137 1.75 11.06 -5.89
N LEU A 138 0.98 9.97 -6.02
CA LEU A 138 0.45 9.26 -4.85
C LEU A 138 1.51 8.66 -3.93
N ALA A 139 2.71 8.39 -4.44
CA ALA A 139 3.84 7.94 -3.63
C ALA A 139 4.59 9.09 -2.91
N ALA A 140 4.33 10.35 -3.26
CA ALA A 140 5.05 11.49 -2.66
C ALA A 140 4.91 11.60 -1.12
N PRO A 141 3.74 11.34 -0.50
CA PRO A 141 3.61 11.37 0.95
C PRO A 141 4.49 10.37 1.71
N PHE A 142 5.03 9.36 1.01
CA PHE A 142 5.90 8.34 1.60
C PHE A 142 7.39 8.69 1.55
N GLU A 143 7.74 9.87 1.07
CA GLU A 143 9.12 10.35 1.10
C GLU A 143 9.67 10.34 2.54
N GLY A 144 10.87 9.78 2.69
CA GLY A 144 11.53 9.62 3.99
C GLY A 144 11.12 8.36 4.78
N ILE A 145 10.07 7.63 4.38
CA ILE A 145 9.66 6.38 5.04
C ILE A 145 9.64 5.17 4.11
N ALA A 146 9.67 5.37 2.80
CA ALA A 146 9.70 4.28 1.83
C ALA A 146 10.47 4.66 0.56
N GLU A 147 11.14 3.68 -0.02
CA GLU A 147 11.77 3.83 -1.32
C GLU A 147 10.74 3.71 -2.45
N ARG A 148 10.80 4.63 -3.41
CA ARG A 148 9.98 4.53 -4.63
C ARG A 148 10.47 3.38 -5.51
N THR A 149 9.53 2.61 -6.04
CA THR A 149 9.83 1.46 -6.88
C THR A 149 8.76 1.25 -7.96
N THR A 150 9.01 0.33 -8.86
CA THR A 150 8.03 -0.21 -9.82
C THR A 150 7.64 -1.63 -9.45
N LEU A 151 6.56 -2.17 -10.04
CA LEU A 151 6.17 -3.56 -9.77
C LEU A 151 7.26 -4.56 -10.18
N ALA A 152 7.95 -4.29 -11.28
CA ALA A 152 9.03 -5.15 -11.77
C ALA A 152 10.22 -5.21 -10.79
N GLU A 153 10.58 -4.08 -10.18
CA GLU A 153 11.68 -4.00 -9.21
C GLU A 153 11.26 -4.44 -7.80
N LEU A 154 10.00 -4.23 -7.42
CA LEU A 154 9.50 -4.49 -6.07
C LEU A 154 9.75 -5.92 -5.63
N THR A 155 9.45 -6.89 -6.49
CA THR A 155 9.64 -8.32 -6.22
C THR A 155 11.10 -8.66 -5.95
N GLU A 156 12.01 -8.17 -6.78
CA GLU A 156 13.45 -8.39 -6.62
C GLU A 156 13.99 -7.76 -5.35
N ARG A 157 13.62 -6.51 -5.07
CA ARG A 157 14.04 -5.78 -3.87
C ARG A 157 13.58 -6.45 -2.58
N VAL A 158 12.33 -6.91 -2.54
CA VAL A 158 11.83 -7.64 -1.38
C VAL A 158 12.58 -8.96 -1.19
N GLN A 159 12.83 -9.71 -2.25
CA GLN A 159 13.61 -10.95 -2.17
C GLN A 159 15.06 -10.71 -1.73
N GLU A 160 15.67 -9.62 -2.16
CA GLU A 160 17.01 -9.22 -1.73
C GLU A 160 17.03 -8.89 -0.24
N GLU A 161 16.08 -8.10 0.23
CA GLU A 161 15.98 -7.77 1.66
C GLU A 161 15.74 -9.00 2.54
N LEU A 162 14.92 -9.94 2.09
CA LEU A 162 14.71 -11.21 2.78
C LEU A 162 15.99 -12.09 2.79
N ARG A 163 16.88 -11.97 1.79
CA ARG A 163 18.20 -12.64 1.82
C ARG A 163 19.14 -11.99 2.83
N ASN A 164 19.14 -10.66 2.90
CA ASN A 164 19.97 -9.91 3.83
C ASN A 164 19.60 -10.26 5.29
N LEU A 165 18.31 -10.28 5.62
CA LEU A 165 17.83 -10.68 6.93
C LEU A 165 18.22 -12.11 7.33
N ALA A 166 18.23 -13.04 6.38
CA ALA A 166 18.64 -14.43 6.63
C ALA A 166 20.16 -14.57 6.84
N GLY A 167 20.96 -13.65 6.29
CA GLY A 167 22.42 -13.63 6.46
C GLY A 167 22.89 -12.96 7.75
N GLU A 168 22.04 -12.21 8.42
CA GLU A 168 22.32 -11.53 9.70
C GLU A 168 22.06 -12.42 10.94
N ASN A 169 21.40 -13.59 10.79
CA ASN A 169 21.10 -14.58 11.81
C ASN A 169 22.08 -15.77 11.75
#